data_fb91524894196a7103d8e84c5c05e128
#
_entry.id   fb91524894196a7103d8e84c5c05e128
#
_cell.length_a   1.000
_cell.length_b   1.000
_cell.length_c   1.000
_cell.angle_alpha   90.00
_cell.angle_beta   90.00
_cell.angle_gamma   90.00
#
_symmetry.space_group_name_H-M   'P 1'
#
loop_
_entity.id
_entity.type
_entity.pdbx_description
1 polymer ?
#
loop_
_entity_poly.entity_id
_entity_poly.type
_entity_poly.pdbx_seq_one_letter_code
_entity_poly.pdbx_strand_id
1 'polypeptide(L)'
;EIRKLSNVPIIFLSSMNDNMNIVMAMNMGGDEFIEKPFDLNVVTAKVQAVLRRAYALQGTANIIEHGEMLLNLGDASLTIAGQKIELTKNEFKICQMFFESAGKFVTRDAIMTRLWESDEFIDDNTLTVNVARLRKKLEEAGMHDVIRTKKGIGYMLV
;
A
#
# COMPACT_ATOMS: atom_id res chain seq x y z
N GLU A 1 4.49 24.03 17.77
CA GLU A 1 5.75 24.11 17.04
C GLU A 1 5.88 23.08 15.91
N ILE A 2 5.45 21.83 16.13
CA ILE A 2 5.51 20.77 15.10
C ILE A 2 4.82 21.22 13.82
N ARG A 3 3.66 21.90 13.91
CA ARG A 3 2.89 22.38 12.75
C ARG A 3 3.61 23.44 11.92
N LYS A 4 4.57 24.12 12.47
CA LYS A 4 5.42 25.07 11.72
C LYS A 4 6.43 24.35 10.84
N LEU A 5 6.74 23.09 11.16
CA LEU A 5 7.80 22.32 10.50
C LEU A 5 7.25 21.18 9.65
N SER A 6 6.04 20.68 9.93
CA SER A 6 5.51 19.49 9.29
C SER A 6 3.98 19.44 9.34
N ASN A 7 3.39 18.83 8.30
CA ASN A 7 1.97 18.52 8.22
C ASN A 7 1.66 17.08 8.66
N VAL A 8 2.58 16.43 9.38
CA VAL A 8 2.39 15.07 9.88
C VAL A 8 1.12 15.00 10.76
N PRO A 9 0.30 13.94 10.65
CA PRO A 9 -0.85 13.77 11.52
C PRO A 9 -0.45 13.69 13.00
N ILE A 10 -1.23 14.34 13.87
CA ILE A 10 -0.98 14.38 15.32
C ILE A 10 -2.22 13.87 16.05
N ILE A 11 -2.02 12.88 16.91
CA ILE A 11 -3.07 12.32 17.77
C ILE A 11 -2.67 12.54 19.21
N PHE A 12 -3.58 13.15 19.99
CA PHE A 12 -3.40 13.34 21.41
C PHE A 12 -4.00 12.17 22.19
N LEU A 13 -3.22 11.60 23.11
CA LEU A 13 -3.67 10.59 24.07
C LEU A 13 -3.56 11.19 25.46
N SER A 14 -4.68 11.34 26.17
CA SER A 14 -4.68 11.98 27.47
C SER A 14 -5.78 11.46 28.39
N SER A 15 -5.53 11.47 29.68
CA SER A 15 -6.54 11.26 30.72
C SER A 15 -7.32 12.55 31.06
N MET A 16 -6.86 13.70 30.54
CA MET A 16 -7.53 14.99 30.69
C MET A 16 -8.61 15.12 29.64
N ASN A 17 -9.82 14.69 29.96
CA ASN A 17 -10.92 14.51 29.02
C ASN A 17 -12.04 15.56 29.14
N ASP A 18 -11.79 16.67 29.79
CA ASP A 18 -12.77 17.75 29.80
C ASP A 18 -12.82 18.46 28.42
N ASN A 19 -13.95 19.05 28.12
CA ASN A 19 -14.19 19.69 26.83
C ASN A 19 -13.17 20.79 26.51
N MET A 20 -12.71 21.52 27.53
CA MET A 20 -11.75 22.60 27.37
C MET A 20 -10.38 22.07 26.92
N ASN A 21 -9.91 20.97 27.50
CA ASN A 21 -8.64 20.35 27.11
C ASN A 21 -8.71 19.75 25.71
N ILE A 22 -9.83 19.15 25.34
CA ILE A 22 -10.04 18.64 23.97
C ILE A 22 -9.98 19.78 22.97
N VAL A 23 -10.69 20.87 23.22
CA VAL A 23 -10.71 22.04 22.34
C VAL A 23 -9.30 22.65 22.21
N MET A 24 -8.56 22.77 23.30
CA MET A 24 -7.19 23.27 23.28
C MET A 24 -6.27 22.39 22.44
N ALA A 25 -6.34 21.07 22.61
CA ALA A 25 -5.55 20.13 21.83
C ALA A 25 -5.81 20.24 20.33
N MET A 26 -7.07 20.36 19.94
CA MET A 26 -7.45 20.51 18.53
C MET A 26 -7.04 21.87 17.97
N ASN A 27 -7.14 22.95 18.77
CA ASN A 27 -6.68 24.28 18.36
C ASN A 27 -5.17 24.39 18.24
N MET A 28 -4.41 23.53 18.92
CA MET A 28 -2.95 23.44 18.78
C MET A 28 -2.51 22.69 17.53
N GLY A 29 -3.44 22.21 16.72
CA GLY A 29 -3.17 21.52 15.48
C GLY A 29 -3.27 20.01 15.54
N GLY A 30 -3.96 19.46 16.54
CA GLY A 30 -4.23 18.04 16.63
C GLY A 30 -5.25 17.57 15.60
N ASP A 31 -5.10 16.36 15.11
CA ASP A 31 -6.01 15.74 14.13
C ASP A 31 -7.06 14.86 14.81
N GLU A 32 -6.74 14.34 15.99
CA GLU A 32 -7.65 13.51 16.77
C GLU A 32 -7.25 13.54 18.25
N PHE A 33 -8.20 13.23 19.12
CA PHE A 33 -8.00 13.15 20.56
C PHE A 33 -8.56 11.82 21.08
N ILE A 34 -7.77 11.08 21.85
CA ILE A 34 -8.16 9.80 22.43
C ILE A 34 -8.07 9.89 23.95
N GLU A 35 -9.19 9.65 24.63
CA GLU A 35 -9.26 9.65 26.08
C GLU A 35 -8.69 8.36 26.66
N LYS A 36 -8.03 8.48 27.81
CA LYS A 36 -7.59 7.34 28.62
C LYS A 36 -8.61 7.06 29.74
N PRO A 37 -8.92 5.81 30.06
CA PRO A 37 -8.44 4.58 29.43
C PRO A 37 -9.06 4.36 28.04
N PHE A 38 -8.34 3.68 27.14
CA PHE A 38 -8.79 3.45 25.77
C PHE A 38 -8.70 1.96 25.40
N ASP A 39 -9.52 1.57 24.44
CA ASP A 39 -9.48 0.26 23.81
C ASP A 39 -8.52 0.32 22.61
N LEU A 40 -7.65 -0.69 22.45
CA LEU A 40 -6.72 -0.74 21.33
C LEU A 40 -7.43 -0.75 19.96
N ASN A 41 -8.62 -1.35 19.89
CA ASN A 41 -9.42 -1.33 18.67
C ASN A 41 -9.86 0.09 18.29
N VAL A 42 -10.22 0.91 19.29
CA VAL A 42 -10.58 2.31 19.08
C VAL A 42 -9.36 3.12 18.62
N VAL A 43 -8.20 2.92 19.24
CA VAL A 43 -6.95 3.57 18.83
C VAL A 43 -6.60 3.22 17.39
N THR A 44 -6.62 1.94 17.05
CA THR A 44 -6.31 1.48 15.70
C THR A 44 -7.26 2.08 14.66
N ALA A 45 -8.57 2.08 14.95
CA ALA A 45 -9.56 2.65 14.04
C ALA A 45 -9.35 4.16 13.84
N LYS A 46 -9.06 4.91 14.89
CA LYS A 46 -8.79 6.34 14.80
C LYS A 46 -7.50 6.66 14.06
N VAL A 47 -6.44 5.91 14.30
CA VAL A 47 -5.16 6.04 13.56
C VAL A 47 -5.38 5.80 12.07
N GLN A 48 -6.07 4.73 11.70
CA GLN A 48 -6.37 4.43 10.30
C GLN A 48 -7.21 5.53 9.65
N ALA A 49 -8.19 6.06 10.36
CA ALA A 49 -9.04 7.14 9.85
C ALA A 49 -8.24 8.43 9.63
N VAL A 50 -7.36 8.79 10.55
CA VAL A 50 -6.48 9.96 10.43
C VAL A 50 -5.53 9.81 9.26
N LEU A 51 -4.91 8.65 9.10
CA LEU A 51 -4.00 8.38 7.98
C LEU A 51 -4.72 8.45 6.63
N ARG A 52 -5.92 7.88 6.53
CA ARG A 52 -6.72 8.00 5.30
C ARG A 52 -6.99 9.46 4.92
N ARG A 53 -7.43 10.28 5.89
CA ARG A 53 -7.74 11.69 5.66
C ARG A 53 -6.51 12.49 5.27
N ALA A 54 -5.39 12.25 5.94
CA ALA A 54 -4.16 13.00 5.71
C ALA A 54 -3.53 12.69 4.34
N TYR A 55 -3.55 11.44 3.92
CA TYR A 55 -2.84 11.00 2.72
C TYR A 55 -3.73 10.84 1.48
N ALA A 56 -5.03 10.68 1.62
CA ALA A 56 -5.96 10.68 0.50
C ALA A 56 -5.98 12.02 -0.26
N LEU A 57 -5.78 13.12 0.46
CA LEU A 57 -5.73 14.47 -0.13
C LEU A 57 -4.42 14.78 -0.85
N GLN A 58 -3.33 14.06 -0.54
CA GLN A 58 -2.02 14.31 -1.13
C GLN A 58 -1.78 13.53 -2.43
N GLY A 59 -2.62 12.55 -2.76
CA GLY A 59 -2.59 11.81 -4.02
C GLY A 59 -1.32 10.98 -4.28
N THR A 60 -0.28 11.14 -3.48
CA THR A 60 1.05 10.54 -3.69
C THR A 60 1.39 9.40 -2.73
N ALA A 61 0.71 9.31 -1.57
CA ALA A 61 1.04 8.34 -0.52
C ALA A 61 0.66 6.90 -0.87
N ASN A 62 -0.21 6.70 -1.88
CA ASN A 62 -0.67 5.39 -2.34
C ASN A 62 -0.06 4.99 -3.68
N ILE A 63 1.01 5.65 -4.11
CA ILE A 63 1.68 5.33 -5.37
C ILE A 63 3.09 4.83 -5.08
N ILE A 64 3.41 3.65 -5.64
CA ILE A 64 4.75 3.09 -5.62
C ILE A 64 5.33 3.25 -7.02
N GLU A 65 6.47 3.91 -7.13
CA GLU A 65 7.16 4.14 -8.40
C GLU A 65 8.31 3.15 -8.60
N HIS A 66 8.46 2.68 -9.83
CA HIS A 66 9.61 1.90 -10.25
C HIS A 66 9.92 2.18 -11.72
N GLY A 67 10.94 3.01 -11.99
CA GLY A 67 11.23 3.48 -13.33
C GLY A 67 10.06 4.29 -13.91
N GLU A 68 9.57 3.88 -15.07
CA GLU A 68 8.41 4.50 -15.72
C GLU A 68 7.06 3.93 -15.26
N MET A 69 7.09 3.00 -14.30
CA MET A 69 5.91 2.33 -13.80
C MET A 69 5.41 2.98 -12.51
N LEU A 70 4.11 3.25 -12.44
CA LEU A 70 3.43 3.80 -11.27
C LEU A 70 2.31 2.84 -10.85
N LEU A 71 2.44 2.26 -9.67
CA LEU A 71 1.40 1.42 -9.10
C LEU A 71 0.58 2.22 -8.08
N ASN A 72 -0.68 2.45 -8.38
CA ASN A 72 -1.60 3.18 -7.49
C ASN A 72 -2.39 2.17 -6.65
N LEU A 73 -2.11 2.16 -5.34
CA LEU A 73 -2.77 1.25 -4.39
C LEU A 73 -4.19 1.69 -4.05
N GLY A 74 -4.52 2.96 -4.27
CA GLY A 74 -5.84 3.50 -3.97
C GLY A 74 -6.93 3.01 -4.93
N ASP A 75 -6.61 2.95 -6.23
CA ASP A 75 -7.55 2.51 -7.27
C ASP A 75 -7.15 1.18 -7.93
N ALA A 76 -6.11 0.52 -7.43
CA ALA A 76 -5.60 -0.75 -7.94
C ALA A 76 -5.21 -0.69 -9.42
N SER A 77 -4.57 0.40 -9.85
CA SER A 77 -4.15 0.61 -11.22
C SER A 77 -2.64 0.63 -11.38
N LEU A 78 -2.19 0.23 -12.57
CA LEU A 78 -0.80 0.34 -13.01
C LEU A 78 -0.76 1.31 -14.19
N THR A 79 0.14 2.28 -14.14
CA THR A 79 0.39 3.22 -15.23
C THR A 79 1.83 3.08 -15.70
N ILE A 80 2.02 2.99 -17.01
CA ILE A 80 3.34 2.88 -17.64
C ILE A 80 3.46 3.95 -18.71
N ALA A 81 4.41 4.85 -18.55
CA ALA A 81 4.64 5.96 -19.49
C ALA A 81 3.34 6.72 -19.83
N GLY A 82 2.50 6.97 -18.81
CA GLY A 82 1.22 7.66 -18.98
C GLY A 82 0.06 6.79 -19.44
N GLN A 83 0.28 5.54 -19.79
CA GLN A 83 -0.75 4.60 -20.23
C GLN A 83 -1.23 3.75 -19.05
N LYS A 84 -2.54 3.75 -18.79
CA LYS A 84 -3.14 2.93 -17.76
C LYS A 84 -3.30 1.49 -18.23
N ILE A 85 -2.80 0.55 -17.42
CA ILE A 85 -2.87 -0.89 -17.68
C ILE A 85 -3.87 -1.50 -16.70
N GLU A 86 -4.85 -2.21 -17.22
CA GLU A 86 -5.82 -2.91 -16.40
C GLU A 86 -5.27 -4.23 -15.89
N LEU A 87 -5.36 -4.44 -14.58
CA LEU A 87 -4.93 -5.65 -13.90
C LEU A 87 -6.13 -6.34 -13.26
N THR A 88 -6.12 -7.67 -13.29
CA THR A 88 -7.03 -8.43 -12.44
C THR A 88 -6.63 -8.26 -10.97
N LYS A 89 -7.52 -8.65 -10.06
CA LYS A 89 -7.25 -8.58 -8.62
C LYS A 89 -5.98 -9.33 -8.22
N ASN A 90 -5.79 -10.54 -8.75
CA ASN A 90 -4.60 -11.35 -8.48
C ASN A 90 -3.35 -10.75 -9.10
N GLU A 91 -3.43 -10.29 -10.34
CA GLU A 91 -2.31 -9.62 -11.00
C GLU A 91 -1.88 -8.37 -10.24
N PHE A 92 -2.82 -7.58 -9.76
CA PHE A 92 -2.54 -6.39 -8.96
C PHE A 92 -1.80 -6.72 -7.67
N LYS A 93 -2.28 -7.73 -6.91
CA LYS A 93 -1.64 -8.14 -5.66
C LYS A 93 -0.22 -8.67 -5.87
N ILE A 94 -0.01 -9.45 -6.92
CA ILE A 94 1.32 -9.96 -7.31
C ILE A 94 2.21 -8.78 -7.70
N CYS A 95 1.70 -7.86 -8.50
CA CYS A 95 2.42 -6.66 -8.91
C CYS A 95 2.82 -5.81 -7.70
N GLN A 96 1.93 -5.63 -6.74
CA GLN A 96 2.22 -4.90 -5.50
C GLN A 96 3.39 -5.53 -4.73
N MET A 97 3.41 -6.85 -4.59
CA MET A 97 4.52 -7.55 -3.92
C MET A 97 5.84 -7.32 -4.64
N PHE A 98 5.83 -7.34 -5.96
CA PHE A 98 7.02 -7.09 -6.76
C PHE A 98 7.53 -5.66 -6.59
N PHE A 99 6.65 -4.67 -6.59
CA PHE A 99 7.02 -3.28 -6.37
C PHE A 99 7.56 -3.02 -4.96
N GLU A 100 6.95 -3.60 -3.95
CA GLU A 100 7.41 -3.48 -2.55
C GLU A 100 8.78 -4.12 -2.33
N SER A 101 9.13 -5.10 -3.14
CA SER A 101 10.38 -5.86 -3.04
C SER A 101 11.26 -5.70 -4.29
N ALA A 102 11.15 -4.58 -4.99
CA ALA A 102 11.91 -4.34 -6.22
C ALA A 102 13.41 -4.57 -6.00
N GLY A 103 14.04 -5.27 -6.93
CA GLY A 103 15.44 -5.66 -6.84
C GLY A 103 15.73 -6.90 -5.99
N LYS A 104 14.69 -7.53 -5.42
CA LYS A 104 14.81 -8.75 -4.61
C LYS A 104 13.88 -9.83 -5.13
N PHE A 105 14.31 -11.08 -5.00
CA PHE A 105 13.45 -12.22 -5.34
C PHE A 105 12.35 -12.40 -4.30
N VAL A 106 11.11 -12.50 -4.78
CA VAL A 106 9.96 -12.89 -3.97
C VAL A 106 9.68 -14.37 -4.25
N THR A 107 9.65 -15.19 -3.20
CA THR A 107 9.42 -16.62 -3.37
C THR A 107 7.99 -16.92 -3.77
N ARG A 108 7.79 -18.05 -4.47
CA ARG A 108 6.45 -18.53 -4.83
C ARG A 108 5.58 -18.71 -3.59
N ASP A 109 6.13 -19.29 -2.54
CA ASP A 109 5.41 -19.51 -1.28
C ASP A 109 4.98 -18.19 -0.62
N ALA A 110 5.84 -17.18 -0.64
CA ALA A 110 5.50 -15.86 -0.10
C ALA A 110 4.34 -15.21 -0.86
N ILE A 111 4.33 -15.32 -2.19
CA ILE A 111 3.25 -14.80 -3.03
C ILE A 111 1.94 -15.54 -2.72
N MET A 112 1.98 -16.87 -2.70
CA MET A 112 0.80 -17.69 -2.46
C MET A 112 0.24 -17.45 -1.06
N THR A 113 1.08 -17.36 -0.03
CA THR A 113 0.66 -17.06 1.34
C THR A 113 -0.07 -15.72 1.42
N ARG A 114 0.46 -14.69 0.79
CA ARG A 114 -0.17 -13.36 0.79
C ARG A 114 -1.52 -13.36 0.05
N LEU A 115 -1.63 -14.11 -1.03
CA LEU A 115 -2.90 -14.26 -1.75
C LEU A 115 -3.94 -15.02 -0.90
N TRP A 116 -3.52 -16.05 -0.18
CA TRP A 116 -4.40 -16.80 0.73
C TRP A 116 -4.90 -15.93 1.90
N GLU A 117 -4.07 -15.08 2.45
CA GLU A 117 -4.47 -14.12 3.51
C GLU A 117 -5.57 -13.17 3.05
N SER A 118 -5.70 -12.97 1.74
CA SER A 118 -6.73 -12.15 1.12
C SER A 118 -7.92 -12.97 0.58
N ASP A 119 -8.09 -14.21 1.04
CA ASP A 119 -9.11 -15.17 0.58
C ASP A 119 -9.01 -15.56 -0.91
N GLU A 120 -7.83 -15.37 -1.50
CA GLU A 120 -7.55 -15.73 -2.89
C GLU A 120 -6.76 -17.05 -2.93
N PHE A 121 -7.48 -18.16 -2.90
CA PHE A 121 -6.85 -19.48 -2.99
C PHE A 121 -6.46 -19.78 -4.43
N ILE A 122 -5.17 -19.78 -4.71
CA ILE A 122 -4.62 -20.17 -5.99
C ILE A 122 -3.62 -21.30 -5.81
N ASP A 123 -3.56 -22.19 -6.80
CA ASP A 123 -2.54 -23.23 -6.85
C ASP A 123 -1.26 -22.70 -7.54
N ASP A 124 -0.23 -23.54 -7.56
CA ASP A 124 1.06 -23.21 -8.14
C ASP A 124 0.98 -22.91 -9.65
N ASN A 125 0.13 -23.64 -10.37
CA ASN A 125 -0.10 -23.38 -11.79
C ASN A 125 -0.80 -22.05 -12.03
N THR A 126 -1.78 -21.71 -11.22
CA THR A 126 -2.49 -20.44 -11.31
C THR A 126 -1.54 -19.27 -11.06
N LEU A 127 -0.63 -19.39 -10.12
CA LEU A 127 0.42 -18.38 -9.90
C LEU A 127 1.26 -18.18 -11.16
N THR A 128 1.75 -19.26 -11.76
CA THR A 128 2.54 -19.22 -12.99
C THR A 128 1.79 -18.53 -14.12
N VAL A 129 0.50 -18.85 -14.30
CA VAL A 129 -0.35 -18.23 -15.32
C VAL A 129 -0.53 -16.74 -15.06
N ASN A 130 -0.79 -16.33 -13.83
CA ASN A 130 -0.94 -14.92 -13.47
C ASN A 130 0.33 -14.11 -13.71
N VAL A 131 1.48 -14.65 -13.36
CA VAL A 131 2.77 -13.99 -13.62
C VAL A 131 3.03 -13.87 -15.12
N ALA A 132 2.71 -14.91 -15.90
CA ALA A 132 2.85 -14.86 -17.35
C ALA A 132 1.94 -13.80 -17.99
N ARG A 133 0.71 -13.68 -17.52
CA ARG A 133 -0.23 -12.64 -17.97
C ARG A 133 0.25 -11.24 -17.63
N LEU A 134 0.73 -11.07 -16.39
CA LEU A 134 1.29 -9.80 -15.94
C LEU A 134 2.50 -9.40 -16.81
N ARG A 135 3.42 -10.34 -17.03
CA ARG A 135 4.59 -10.12 -17.88
C ARG A 135 4.17 -9.69 -19.30
N LYS A 136 3.19 -10.38 -19.89
CA LYS A 136 2.66 -10.04 -21.21
C LYS A 136 2.10 -8.62 -21.26
N LYS A 137 1.32 -8.22 -20.26
CA LYS A 137 0.77 -6.86 -20.18
C LYS A 137 1.87 -5.79 -20.08
N LEU A 138 2.94 -6.06 -19.34
CA LEU A 138 4.09 -5.17 -19.24
C LEU A 138 4.83 -5.07 -20.58
N GLU A 139 5.03 -6.18 -21.26
CA GLU A 139 5.68 -6.21 -22.59
C GLU A 139 4.87 -5.46 -23.64
N GLU A 140 3.56 -5.63 -23.66
CA GLU A 140 2.66 -4.89 -24.56
C GLU A 140 2.68 -3.38 -24.31
N ALA A 141 3.02 -2.96 -23.09
CA ALA A 141 3.18 -1.55 -22.72
C ALA A 141 4.61 -1.03 -22.92
N GLY A 142 5.50 -1.83 -23.51
CA GLY A 142 6.87 -1.44 -23.82
C GLY A 142 7.91 -1.79 -22.75
N MET A 143 7.52 -2.47 -21.69
CA MET A 143 8.42 -2.85 -20.59
C MET A 143 8.85 -4.31 -20.74
N HIS A 144 10.04 -4.51 -21.30
CA HIS A 144 10.57 -5.86 -21.57
C HIS A 144 11.54 -6.30 -20.46
N ASP A 145 11.53 -7.59 -20.15
CA ASP A 145 12.47 -8.23 -19.21
C ASP A 145 12.49 -7.64 -17.80
N VAL A 146 11.40 -7.00 -17.38
CA VAL A 146 11.32 -6.37 -16.05
C VAL A 146 10.99 -7.37 -14.94
N ILE A 147 10.41 -8.53 -15.27
CA ILE A 147 10.17 -9.60 -14.30
C ILE A 147 11.10 -10.76 -14.64
N ARG A 148 12.06 -11.01 -13.75
CA ARG A 148 12.98 -12.15 -13.86
C ARG A 148 12.44 -13.34 -13.09
N THR A 149 12.62 -14.52 -13.66
CA THR A 149 12.28 -15.78 -13.03
C THR A 149 13.56 -16.48 -12.59
N LYS A 150 13.60 -16.94 -11.33
CA LYS A 150 14.60 -17.88 -10.85
C LYS A 150 13.91 -19.21 -10.62
N LYS A 151 14.18 -20.17 -11.49
CA LYS A 151 13.50 -21.47 -11.48
C LYS A 151 13.61 -22.14 -10.10
N GLY A 152 12.48 -22.58 -9.58
CA GLY A 152 12.38 -23.23 -8.28
C GLY A 152 12.46 -22.29 -7.07
N ILE A 153 12.59 -20.97 -7.27
CA ILE A 153 12.68 -20.00 -6.18
C ILE A 153 11.53 -18.98 -6.27
N GLY A 154 11.46 -18.18 -7.33
CA GLY A 154 10.46 -17.16 -7.44
C GLY A 154 10.73 -16.14 -8.54
N TYR A 155 10.30 -14.91 -8.30
CA TYR A 155 10.32 -13.83 -9.27
C TYR A 155 10.89 -12.55 -8.67
N MET A 156 11.43 -11.69 -9.51
CA MET A 156 11.98 -10.40 -9.11
C MET A 156 11.59 -9.33 -10.12
N LEU A 157 11.19 -8.16 -9.64
CA LEU A 157 11.10 -6.97 -10.45
C LEU A 157 12.47 -6.32 -10.51
N VAL A 158 12.95 -6.16 -11.71
CA VAL A 158 14.32 -5.64 -11.97
C VAL A 158 14.37 -4.12 -11.91
#